data_80e0168589bac24a3a2de94a4a5623b5
#
_entry.id   80e0168589bac24a3a2de94a4a5623b5
#
_cell.length_a   1.000
_cell.length_b   1.000
_cell.length_c   1.000
_cell.angle_alpha   90.00
_cell.angle_beta   90.00
_cell.angle_gamma   90.00
#
_symmetry.space_group_name_H-M   'P 1'
#
loop_
_entity.id
_entity.type
_entity.pdbx_description
1 polymer ?
#
loop_
_entity_poly.entity_id
_entity_poly.type
_entity_poly.pdbx_seq_one_letter_code
_entity_poly.pdbx_strand_id
1 'polypeptide(L)'
;MKKRNDLIKWVSVIAAMIVMPLHVRAEESTLRVMSYNIHRGGVVHLKQPLSQTAKVIQAAKADIVGIQETRSPRGDTLEDLAKLLGWNHDEGSCIVTRYEIVEHFKGGKDYKGGIKVKLASDKHAYIFNLHLPSHPYQPYQLLGIRPKWHKHTNNITFIKTEAETIEWAKKARGAEIGKLLRQVKSIPDKEVPVFVVGDFNEPSHLDWTEAAAKAGRHPIKVAYPTSTEMAKAGFSDSYRKIYPDEMKNLGLTWSPKYKLDDPTTHPDRIDFVYFKGKGLQVKDVKILGENEENADLVVSPYPSDHRAVVATLTLPKKTK
;
A
#
# COMPACT_ATOMS: atom_id res chain seq x y z
N MET A 1 -83.86 39.55 -30.40
CA MET A 1 -82.60 38.89 -30.75
C MET A 1 -81.50 39.54 -29.94
N LYS A 2 -81.03 38.87 -28.86
CA LYS A 2 -79.97 39.40 -27.97
C LYS A 2 -78.67 38.68 -28.31
N LYS A 3 -77.63 39.41 -28.69
CA LYS A 3 -76.25 38.90 -28.88
C LYS A 3 -75.59 38.82 -27.51
N ARG A 4 -75.15 37.68 -27.14
CA ARG A 4 -74.26 37.45 -25.98
C ARG A 4 -72.82 37.64 -26.40
N ASN A 5 -72.11 38.59 -25.74
CA ASN A 5 -70.66 38.78 -25.82
C ASN A 5 -70.02 37.86 -24.78
N ASP A 6 -69.28 36.86 -25.20
CA ASP A 6 -68.43 36.05 -24.32
C ASP A 6 -67.05 36.69 -24.21
N LEU A 7 -66.75 37.21 -23.04
CA LEU A 7 -65.43 37.75 -22.65
C LEU A 7 -64.53 36.57 -22.20
N ILE A 8 -63.56 36.21 -23.02
CA ILE A 8 -62.53 35.22 -22.68
C ILE A 8 -61.49 35.94 -21.79
N LYS A 9 -61.42 35.56 -20.49
CA LYS A 9 -60.38 35.98 -19.60
C LYS A 9 -59.15 35.10 -19.75
N TRP A 10 -58.07 35.66 -20.22
CA TRP A 10 -56.74 35.04 -20.22
C TRP A 10 -56.18 35.12 -18.79
N VAL A 11 -55.95 33.97 -18.18
CA VAL A 11 -55.22 33.83 -16.92
C VAL A 11 -53.77 33.52 -17.28
N SER A 12 -52.90 34.50 -17.13
CA SER A 12 -51.45 34.32 -17.30
C SER A 12 -50.88 33.62 -16.05
N VAL A 13 -50.53 32.37 -16.17
CA VAL A 13 -49.79 31.62 -15.15
C VAL A 13 -48.30 31.95 -15.33
N ILE A 14 -47.77 32.79 -14.45
CA ILE A 14 -46.32 33.04 -14.34
C ILE A 14 -45.74 31.86 -13.55
N ALA A 15 -45.09 30.92 -14.25
CA ALA A 15 -44.30 29.87 -13.60
C ALA A 15 -42.98 30.49 -13.11
N ALA A 16 -42.89 30.73 -11.81
CA ALA A 16 -41.63 31.10 -11.18
C ALA A 16 -40.70 29.87 -11.20
N MET A 17 -39.72 29.87 -12.10
CA MET A 17 -38.61 28.90 -12.03
C MET A 17 -37.76 29.21 -10.81
N ILE A 18 -37.91 28.38 -9.76
CA ILE A 18 -36.98 28.38 -8.64
C ILE A 18 -35.68 27.76 -9.13
N VAL A 19 -34.69 28.57 -9.50
CA VAL A 19 -33.31 28.15 -9.74
C VAL A 19 -32.73 27.80 -8.37
N MET A 20 -32.84 26.51 -8.01
CA MET A 20 -32.05 26.00 -6.89
C MET A 20 -30.58 26.07 -7.27
N PRO A 21 -29.72 26.72 -6.46
CA PRO A 21 -28.29 26.68 -6.71
C PRO A 21 -27.84 25.21 -6.60
N LEU A 22 -27.39 24.65 -7.70
CA LEU A 22 -26.63 23.41 -7.70
C LEU A 22 -25.39 23.66 -6.82
N HIS A 23 -25.45 23.23 -5.57
CA HIS A 23 -24.27 23.11 -4.75
C HIS A 23 -23.41 22.03 -5.41
N VAL A 24 -22.54 22.44 -6.32
CA VAL A 24 -21.43 21.60 -6.79
C VAL A 24 -20.59 21.34 -5.53
N ARG A 25 -20.87 20.22 -4.88
CA ARG A 25 -20.03 19.70 -3.82
C ARG A 25 -18.69 19.43 -4.49
N ALA A 26 -17.70 20.29 -4.21
CA ALA A 26 -16.36 20.08 -4.73
C ALA A 26 -15.97 18.63 -4.40
N GLU A 27 -15.79 17.81 -5.45
CA GLU A 27 -15.42 16.40 -5.30
C GLU A 27 -14.18 16.34 -4.42
N GLU A 28 -14.27 15.57 -3.34
CA GLU A 28 -13.12 15.35 -2.48
C GLU A 28 -12.04 14.67 -3.34
N SER A 29 -10.91 15.35 -3.52
CA SER A 29 -9.81 14.77 -4.29
C SER A 29 -9.28 13.55 -3.55
N THR A 30 -9.51 12.38 -4.11
CA THR A 30 -8.99 11.11 -3.60
C THR A 30 -7.69 10.73 -4.30
N LEU A 31 -6.81 10.07 -3.58
CA LEU A 31 -5.55 9.51 -4.08
C LEU A 31 -5.48 8.03 -3.69
N ARG A 32 -5.19 7.17 -4.66
CA ARG A 32 -4.99 5.73 -4.44
C ARG A 32 -3.53 5.39 -4.54
N VAL A 33 -2.94 5.03 -3.40
CA VAL A 33 -1.52 4.66 -3.28
C VAL A 33 -1.44 3.16 -3.01
N MET A 34 -0.59 2.47 -3.75
CA MET A 34 -0.48 1.01 -3.74
C MET A 34 0.96 0.55 -3.48
N SER A 35 1.10 -0.55 -2.74
CA SER A 35 2.32 -1.34 -2.64
C SER A 35 2.10 -2.67 -3.34
N TYR A 36 3.08 -3.09 -4.18
CA TYR A 36 2.96 -4.37 -4.88
C TYR A 36 4.33 -5.00 -5.16
N ASN A 37 4.65 -6.06 -4.42
CA ASN A 37 5.74 -6.95 -4.77
C ASN A 37 5.27 -7.86 -5.92
N ILE A 38 5.87 -7.71 -7.11
CA ILE A 38 5.45 -8.41 -8.33
C ILE A 38 6.16 -9.74 -8.56
N HIS A 39 6.99 -10.17 -7.62
CA HIS A 39 7.76 -11.42 -7.70
C HIS A 39 8.59 -11.57 -8.99
N ARG A 40 9.87 -11.23 -8.92
CA ARG A 40 10.84 -11.46 -9.99
C ARG A 40 10.40 -10.94 -11.37
N GLY A 41 10.01 -9.67 -11.39
CA GLY A 41 9.62 -8.95 -12.60
C GLY A 41 8.19 -9.19 -13.05
N GLY A 42 7.34 -9.80 -12.22
CA GLY A 42 5.91 -10.02 -12.53
C GLY A 42 5.65 -11.04 -13.63
N VAL A 43 6.65 -11.84 -14.01
CA VAL A 43 6.58 -12.79 -15.15
C VAL A 43 6.96 -14.22 -14.78
N VAL A 44 7.44 -14.44 -13.56
CA VAL A 44 7.92 -15.77 -13.14
C VAL A 44 6.85 -16.59 -12.46
N HIS A 45 6.03 -15.95 -11.60
CA HIS A 45 4.95 -16.63 -10.90
C HIS A 45 3.88 -17.09 -11.89
N LEU A 46 3.59 -18.38 -11.88
CA LEU A 46 2.66 -19.04 -12.80
C LEU A 46 2.95 -18.75 -14.29
N LYS A 47 4.17 -18.29 -14.64
CA LYS A 47 4.58 -17.92 -16.01
C LYS A 47 3.62 -16.93 -16.69
N GLN A 48 3.04 -16.02 -15.92
CA GLN A 48 2.10 -15.03 -16.44
C GLN A 48 2.83 -13.92 -17.23
N PRO A 49 2.21 -13.34 -18.27
CA PRO A 49 2.75 -12.16 -18.94
C PRO A 49 2.67 -10.92 -18.05
N LEU A 50 3.55 -9.95 -18.24
CA LEU A 50 3.59 -8.68 -17.49
C LEU A 50 2.26 -7.90 -17.56
N SER A 51 1.50 -8.07 -18.64
CA SER A 51 0.15 -7.50 -18.77
C SER A 51 -0.81 -7.99 -17.68
N GLN A 52 -0.57 -9.16 -17.08
CA GLN A 52 -1.37 -9.63 -15.95
C GLN A 52 -1.06 -8.84 -14.68
N THR A 53 0.20 -8.45 -14.45
CA THR A 53 0.60 -7.51 -13.39
C THR A 53 -0.05 -6.15 -13.59
N ALA A 54 -0.07 -5.64 -14.84
CA ALA A 54 -0.77 -4.40 -15.17
C ALA A 54 -2.28 -4.48 -14.87
N LYS A 55 -2.94 -5.61 -15.12
CA LYS A 55 -4.36 -5.82 -14.78
C LYS A 55 -4.63 -5.73 -13.26
N VAL A 56 -3.73 -6.22 -12.40
CA VAL A 56 -3.86 -6.07 -10.95
C VAL A 56 -3.87 -4.59 -10.57
N ILE A 57 -2.93 -3.79 -11.11
CA ILE A 57 -2.84 -2.35 -10.87
C ILE A 57 -4.08 -1.61 -11.38
N GLN A 58 -4.59 -2.00 -12.55
CA GLN A 58 -5.82 -1.43 -13.13
C GLN A 58 -7.06 -1.78 -12.29
N ALA A 59 -7.18 -3.02 -11.81
CA ALA A 59 -8.26 -3.47 -10.93
C ALA A 59 -8.27 -2.70 -9.59
N ALA A 60 -7.09 -2.38 -9.06
CA ALA A 60 -6.92 -1.53 -7.88
C ALA A 60 -7.35 -0.07 -8.15
N LYS A 61 -7.49 0.34 -9.41
CA LYS A 61 -7.67 1.74 -9.82
C LYS A 61 -6.59 2.65 -9.21
N ALA A 62 -5.38 2.13 -9.01
CA ALA A 62 -4.28 2.86 -8.38
C ALA A 62 -3.90 4.10 -9.18
N ASP A 63 -3.33 5.10 -8.50
CA ASP A 63 -2.80 6.32 -9.10
C ASP A 63 -1.28 6.36 -9.00
N ILE A 64 -0.72 5.77 -7.92
CA ILE A 64 0.71 5.67 -7.64
C ILE A 64 0.98 4.29 -7.08
N VAL A 65 2.00 3.59 -7.58
CA VAL A 65 2.37 2.25 -7.13
C VAL A 65 3.87 2.15 -6.88
N GLY A 66 4.25 1.79 -5.65
CA GLY A 66 5.60 1.31 -5.37
C GLY A 66 5.70 -0.17 -5.70
N ILE A 67 6.63 -0.50 -6.56
CA ILE A 67 6.85 -1.85 -7.06
C ILE A 67 8.09 -2.45 -6.40
N GLN A 68 8.00 -3.70 -5.94
CA GLN A 68 9.14 -4.46 -5.46
C GLN A 68 9.39 -5.65 -6.40
N GLU A 69 10.64 -6.08 -6.46
CA GLU A 69 11.09 -7.18 -7.31
C GLU A 69 10.89 -6.98 -8.83
N THR A 70 11.18 -5.79 -9.34
CA THR A 70 11.07 -5.48 -10.78
C THR A 70 12.00 -6.32 -11.68
N ARG A 71 13.06 -6.93 -11.10
CA ARG A 71 14.05 -7.69 -11.87
C ARG A 71 13.61 -9.12 -12.16
N SER A 72 13.52 -9.44 -13.42
CA SER A 72 13.31 -10.80 -13.95
C SER A 72 14.64 -11.41 -14.43
N PRO A 73 14.68 -12.71 -14.78
CA PRO A 73 15.83 -13.32 -15.47
C PRO A 73 16.19 -12.67 -16.83
N ARG A 74 15.26 -11.89 -17.41
CA ARG A 74 15.43 -11.22 -18.71
C ARG A 74 15.73 -9.72 -18.59
N GLY A 75 15.85 -9.19 -17.38
CA GLY A 75 16.09 -7.76 -17.10
C GLY A 75 15.05 -7.14 -16.19
N ASP A 76 15.15 -5.83 -16.00
CA ASP A 76 14.17 -5.06 -15.25
C ASP A 76 12.89 -4.84 -16.08
N THR A 77 11.73 -4.97 -15.46
CA THR A 77 10.43 -4.89 -16.13
C THR A 77 9.66 -3.63 -15.80
N LEU A 78 10.23 -2.70 -15.01
CA LEU A 78 9.51 -1.51 -14.56
C LEU A 78 9.08 -0.60 -15.69
N GLU A 79 10.01 -0.30 -16.62
CA GLU A 79 9.71 0.55 -17.79
C GLU A 79 8.64 -0.08 -18.69
N ASP A 80 8.72 -1.39 -18.93
CA ASP A 80 7.72 -2.11 -19.72
C ASP A 80 6.35 -2.10 -19.04
N LEU A 81 6.31 -2.25 -17.70
CA LEU A 81 5.07 -2.14 -16.93
C LEU A 81 4.48 -0.72 -17.03
N ALA A 82 5.31 0.31 -16.91
CA ALA A 82 4.90 1.71 -17.07
C ALA A 82 4.33 1.98 -18.47
N LYS A 83 4.96 1.47 -19.53
CA LYS A 83 4.46 1.54 -20.91
C LYS A 83 3.11 0.86 -21.08
N LEU A 84 2.92 -0.34 -20.52
CA LEU A 84 1.62 -1.05 -20.52
C LEU A 84 0.51 -0.27 -19.83
N LEU A 85 0.84 0.50 -18.80
CA LEU A 85 -0.09 1.34 -18.07
C LEU A 85 -0.30 2.72 -18.72
N GLY A 86 0.61 3.18 -19.57
CA GLY A 86 0.66 4.54 -20.09
C GLY A 86 1.03 5.58 -19.02
N TRP A 87 1.92 5.23 -18.07
CA TRP A 87 2.27 6.01 -16.90
C TRP A 87 3.73 6.45 -16.88
N ASN A 88 4.02 7.47 -16.06
CA ASN A 88 5.37 7.87 -15.71
C ASN A 88 5.99 6.84 -14.74
N HIS A 89 7.33 6.76 -14.70
CA HIS A 89 8.04 5.90 -13.77
C HIS A 89 9.37 6.51 -13.34
N ASP A 90 9.89 6.01 -12.22
CA ASP A 90 11.22 6.27 -11.72
C ASP A 90 11.93 4.94 -11.40
N GLU A 91 12.97 4.63 -12.16
CA GLU A 91 13.73 3.38 -12.00
C GLU A 91 14.43 3.30 -10.64
N GLY A 92 14.95 4.44 -10.16
CA GLY A 92 15.70 4.50 -8.90
C GLY A 92 14.87 4.05 -7.70
N SER A 93 13.63 4.55 -7.62
CA SER A 93 12.70 4.22 -6.53
C SER A 93 11.76 3.05 -6.86
N CYS A 94 11.77 2.54 -8.09
CA CYS A 94 10.83 1.52 -8.57
C CYS A 94 9.37 1.93 -8.36
N ILE A 95 9.01 3.16 -8.76
CA ILE A 95 7.65 3.70 -8.65
C ILE A 95 7.08 3.95 -10.04
N VAL A 96 5.82 3.57 -10.26
CA VAL A 96 5.02 3.96 -11.43
C VAL A 96 3.86 4.86 -10.99
N THR A 97 3.51 5.88 -11.78
CA THR A 97 2.52 6.87 -11.40
C THR A 97 1.84 7.53 -12.61
N ARG A 98 0.57 7.92 -12.45
CA ARG A 98 -0.17 8.73 -13.44
C ARG A 98 0.28 10.20 -13.46
N TYR A 99 0.95 10.63 -12.40
CA TYR A 99 1.29 12.04 -12.17
C TYR A 99 2.67 12.40 -12.71
N GLU A 100 2.87 13.69 -12.97
CA GLU A 100 4.17 14.25 -13.28
C GLU A 100 5.12 14.08 -12.08
N ILE A 101 6.32 13.56 -12.34
CA ILE A 101 7.38 13.45 -11.34
C ILE A 101 8.20 14.74 -11.39
N VAL A 102 8.26 15.45 -10.26
CA VAL A 102 8.93 16.77 -10.18
C VAL A 102 10.22 16.74 -9.38
N GLU A 103 10.47 15.68 -8.60
CA GLU A 103 11.69 15.50 -7.83
C GLU A 103 11.97 14.02 -7.58
N HIS A 104 13.26 13.63 -7.54
CA HIS A 104 13.73 12.28 -7.33
C HIS A 104 14.60 12.21 -6.08
N PHE A 105 14.38 11.20 -5.24
CA PHE A 105 15.15 10.95 -4.02
C PHE A 105 15.90 9.65 -4.14
N LYS A 106 17.23 9.74 -4.11
CA LYS A 106 18.07 8.53 -4.20
C LYS A 106 17.94 7.67 -2.96
N GLY A 107 17.76 6.39 -3.17
CA GLY A 107 17.81 5.36 -2.15
C GLY A 107 19.07 4.53 -2.20
N GLY A 108 18.92 3.25 -1.94
CA GLY A 108 19.98 2.25 -1.96
C GLY A 108 19.45 0.90 -2.41
N LYS A 109 20.08 -0.16 -1.90
CA LYS A 109 19.72 -1.52 -2.31
C LYS A 109 18.30 -1.92 -1.86
N ASP A 110 17.97 -1.65 -0.61
CA ASP A 110 16.76 -2.15 0.04
C ASP A 110 15.76 -1.02 0.32
N TYR A 111 16.23 0.16 0.74
CA TYR A 111 15.47 1.40 0.64
C TYR A 111 15.68 1.99 -0.76
N LYS A 112 14.66 1.92 -1.61
CA LYS A 112 14.78 2.28 -3.03
C LYS A 112 14.85 3.79 -3.29
N GLY A 113 14.44 4.61 -2.35
CA GLY A 113 14.31 6.05 -2.53
C GLY A 113 12.86 6.46 -2.73
N GLY A 114 12.63 7.54 -3.44
CA GLY A 114 11.28 8.06 -3.63
C GLY A 114 11.20 9.15 -4.69
N ILE A 115 9.99 9.66 -4.85
CA ILE A 115 9.67 10.75 -5.78
C ILE A 115 8.77 11.78 -5.10
N LYS A 116 8.78 13.00 -5.63
CA LYS A 116 7.73 13.98 -5.42
C LYS A 116 6.91 14.08 -6.71
N VAL A 117 5.60 14.01 -6.59
CA VAL A 117 4.68 14.14 -7.73
C VAL A 117 3.84 15.39 -7.61
N LYS A 118 3.48 15.96 -8.77
CA LYS A 118 2.50 17.03 -8.90
C LYS A 118 1.12 16.41 -9.11
N LEU A 119 0.25 16.55 -8.12
CA LEU A 119 -1.13 16.12 -8.17
C LEU A 119 -2.01 17.14 -8.90
N ALA A 120 -3.25 16.79 -9.18
CA ALA A 120 -4.23 17.77 -9.66
C ALA A 120 -4.34 18.97 -8.71
N SER A 121 -4.65 20.15 -9.23
CA SER A 121 -4.80 21.40 -8.47
C SER A 121 -3.52 21.90 -7.78
N ASP A 122 -2.35 21.71 -8.42
CA ASP A 122 -1.03 22.14 -7.93
C ASP A 122 -0.66 21.67 -6.52
N LYS A 123 -1.28 20.59 -6.06
CA LYS A 123 -0.85 19.88 -4.86
C LYS A 123 0.30 18.95 -5.19
N HIS A 124 1.07 18.59 -4.17
CA HIS A 124 2.15 17.63 -4.28
C HIS A 124 1.97 16.49 -3.28
N ALA A 125 2.68 15.40 -3.53
CA ALA A 125 2.84 14.30 -2.57
C ALA A 125 4.25 13.74 -2.70
N TYR A 126 4.80 13.25 -1.58
CA TYR A 126 6.04 12.47 -1.56
C TYR A 126 5.69 11.00 -1.42
N ILE A 127 6.32 10.17 -2.21
CA ILE A 127 6.17 8.72 -2.15
C ILE A 127 7.54 8.08 -2.07
N PHE A 128 7.75 7.21 -1.06
CA PHE A 128 8.96 6.43 -0.86
C PHE A 128 8.66 4.96 -0.95
N ASN A 129 9.57 4.19 -1.54
CA ASN A 129 9.43 2.77 -1.76
C ASN A 129 10.54 1.97 -1.08
N LEU A 130 10.18 0.83 -0.52
CA LEU A 130 11.07 -0.08 0.19
C LEU A 130 10.93 -1.51 -0.35
N HIS A 131 12.02 -2.26 -0.31
CA HIS A 131 12.02 -3.71 -0.32
C HIS A 131 13.11 -4.16 0.64
N LEU A 132 12.75 -4.33 1.91
CA LEU A 132 13.71 -4.61 2.98
C LEU A 132 14.22 -6.06 2.89
N PRO A 133 15.38 -6.37 3.53
CA PRO A 133 15.93 -7.72 3.50
C PRO A 133 14.95 -8.78 4.01
N SER A 134 14.73 -9.81 3.21
CA SER A 134 13.86 -10.94 3.58
C SER A 134 14.46 -11.84 4.65
N HIS A 135 15.79 -11.78 4.86
CA HIS A 135 16.50 -12.64 5.80
C HIS A 135 17.44 -11.85 6.73
N PRO A 136 17.57 -12.33 7.98
CA PRO A 136 16.76 -13.37 8.62
C PRO A 136 15.30 -12.93 8.83
N TYR A 137 14.36 -13.88 8.73
CA TYR A 137 12.93 -13.64 8.96
C TYR A 137 12.57 -14.08 10.38
N GLN A 138 12.28 -13.13 11.27
CA GLN A 138 12.14 -13.37 12.70
C GLN A 138 10.94 -14.26 13.05
N PRO A 139 9.78 -14.20 12.36
CA PRO A 139 8.72 -15.18 12.59
C PRO A 139 9.21 -16.63 12.46
N TYR A 140 10.02 -16.94 11.46
CA TYR A 140 10.58 -18.28 11.30
C TYR A 140 11.59 -18.64 12.38
N GLN A 141 12.43 -17.69 12.82
CA GLN A 141 13.36 -17.89 13.92
C GLN A 141 12.63 -18.22 15.23
N LEU A 142 11.49 -17.55 15.50
CA LEU A 142 10.66 -17.79 16.68
C LEU A 142 9.91 -19.12 16.64
N LEU A 143 9.40 -19.48 15.47
CA LEU A 143 8.57 -20.68 15.27
C LEU A 143 9.39 -21.95 14.99
N GLY A 144 10.71 -21.83 14.86
CA GLY A 144 11.56 -22.98 14.52
C GLY A 144 11.38 -23.45 13.07
N ILE A 145 10.84 -22.60 12.19
CA ILE A 145 10.58 -22.95 10.79
C ILE A 145 11.87 -22.88 9.97
N ARG A 146 12.13 -23.96 9.20
CA ARG A 146 13.21 -24.03 8.23
C ARG A 146 12.61 -24.08 6.83
N PRO A 147 12.52 -22.94 6.11
CA PRO A 147 11.86 -22.89 4.82
C PRO A 147 12.67 -23.69 3.78
N LYS A 148 12.03 -24.67 3.16
CA LYS A 148 12.67 -25.59 2.18
C LYS A 148 13.23 -24.89 0.93
N TRP A 149 12.70 -23.72 0.59
CA TRP A 149 13.09 -22.93 -0.58
C TRP A 149 14.34 -22.08 -0.36
N HIS A 150 14.84 -21.96 0.88
CA HIS A 150 15.98 -21.11 1.20
C HIS A 150 17.29 -21.90 1.24
N LYS A 151 18.28 -21.51 0.42
CA LYS A 151 19.58 -22.20 0.31
C LYS A 151 20.40 -22.24 1.62
N HIS A 152 20.07 -21.39 2.59
CA HIS A 152 20.78 -21.25 3.88
C HIS A 152 19.99 -21.80 5.08
N THR A 153 19.13 -22.78 4.85
CA THR A 153 18.29 -23.37 5.92
C THR A 153 19.07 -23.97 7.10
N ASN A 154 20.35 -24.35 6.86
CA ASN A 154 21.17 -24.97 7.90
C ASN A 154 21.72 -23.97 8.94
N ASN A 155 21.70 -22.66 8.66
CA ASN A 155 22.30 -21.62 9.51
C ASN A 155 21.24 -20.68 10.12
N ILE A 156 20.01 -21.16 10.33
CA ILE A 156 18.98 -20.36 11.01
C ILE A 156 19.24 -20.41 12.52
N THR A 157 19.50 -19.27 13.12
CA THR A 157 19.52 -19.11 14.58
C THR A 157 18.09 -19.02 15.07
N PHE A 158 17.66 -19.95 15.90
CA PHE A 158 16.37 -19.90 16.58
C PHE A 158 16.44 -18.98 17.79
N ILE A 159 15.40 -18.21 18.00
CA ILE A 159 15.24 -17.24 19.07
C ILE A 159 13.95 -17.55 19.85
N LYS A 160 13.83 -17.06 21.08
CA LYS A 160 12.72 -17.41 21.96
C LYS A 160 12.03 -16.19 22.61
N THR A 161 12.69 -15.05 22.62
CA THR A 161 12.22 -13.88 23.34
C THR A 161 11.93 -12.69 22.43
N GLU A 162 11.05 -11.79 22.88
CA GLU A 162 10.78 -10.53 22.20
C GLU A 162 12.05 -9.69 22.05
N ALA A 163 12.89 -9.64 23.09
CA ALA A 163 14.14 -8.86 23.07
C ALA A 163 15.12 -9.33 21.98
N GLU A 164 15.35 -10.65 21.88
CA GLU A 164 16.17 -11.23 20.81
C GLU A 164 15.57 -10.94 19.44
N THR A 165 14.25 -11.09 19.31
CA THR A 165 13.54 -10.80 18.04
C THR A 165 13.77 -9.37 17.59
N ILE A 166 13.59 -8.41 18.47
CA ILE A 166 13.80 -6.98 18.18
C ILE A 166 15.26 -6.72 17.83
N GLU A 167 16.22 -7.30 18.51
CA GLU A 167 17.65 -7.15 18.21
C GLU A 167 17.99 -7.65 16.81
N TRP A 168 17.57 -8.88 16.47
CA TRP A 168 17.80 -9.45 15.15
C TRP A 168 17.10 -8.67 14.02
N ALA A 169 15.86 -8.23 14.25
CA ALA A 169 15.12 -7.41 13.30
C ALA A 169 15.81 -6.05 13.05
N LYS A 170 16.28 -5.38 14.11
CA LYS A 170 17.08 -4.14 13.99
C LYS A 170 18.38 -4.34 13.22
N LYS A 171 19.09 -5.44 13.47
CA LYS A 171 20.32 -5.77 12.71
C LYS A 171 20.01 -5.96 11.22
N ALA A 172 18.88 -6.61 10.90
CA ALA A 172 18.52 -6.91 9.53
C ALA A 172 18.04 -5.67 8.75
N ARG A 173 17.21 -4.79 9.34
CA ARG A 173 16.44 -3.77 8.62
C ARG A 173 16.56 -2.35 9.18
N GLY A 174 17.08 -2.20 10.39
CA GLY A 174 17.11 -0.90 11.08
C GLY A 174 17.92 0.18 10.36
N ALA A 175 19.01 -0.18 9.67
CA ALA A 175 19.80 0.76 8.90
C ALA A 175 19.01 1.40 7.76
N GLU A 176 18.21 0.61 7.04
CA GLU A 176 17.43 1.06 5.88
C GLU A 176 16.23 1.92 6.31
N ILE A 177 15.51 1.51 7.37
CA ILE A 177 14.46 2.34 7.98
C ILE A 177 15.06 3.68 8.47
N GLY A 178 16.22 3.64 9.09
CA GLY A 178 16.92 4.87 9.52
C GLY A 178 17.27 5.80 8.36
N LYS A 179 17.68 5.28 7.21
CA LYS A 179 17.92 6.08 5.99
C LYS A 179 16.65 6.76 5.49
N LEU A 180 15.57 5.99 5.34
CA LEU A 180 14.26 6.50 4.96
C LEU A 180 13.82 7.63 5.90
N LEU A 181 13.82 7.39 7.21
CA LEU A 181 13.31 8.35 8.18
C LEU A 181 14.15 9.64 8.23
N ARG A 182 15.46 9.55 8.02
CA ARG A 182 16.31 10.74 7.87
C ARG A 182 15.93 11.53 6.62
N GLN A 183 15.69 10.86 5.49
CA GLN A 183 15.29 11.52 4.26
C GLN A 183 13.91 12.17 4.39
N VAL A 184 12.94 11.51 4.98
CA VAL A 184 11.62 12.10 5.29
C VAL A 184 11.74 13.29 6.22
N LYS A 185 12.63 13.23 7.22
CA LYS A 185 12.89 14.35 8.14
C LYS A 185 13.48 15.56 7.43
N SER A 186 14.28 15.37 6.38
CA SER A 186 14.90 16.46 5.60
C SER A 186 13.95 17.14 4.61
N ILE A 187 12.74 16.59 4.36
CA ILE A 187 11.73 17.24 3.52
C ILE A 187 11.38 18.62 4.09
N PRO A 188 11.55 19.72 3.31
CA PRO A 188 11.34 21.08 3.83
C PRO A 188 9.86 21.37 4.09
N ASP A 189 8.98 20.95 3.21
CA ASP A 189 7.54 21.22 3.28
C ASP A 189 6.82 20.13 4.10
N LYS A 190 6.50 20.44 5.36
CA LYS A 190 5.84 19.51 6.30
C LYS A 190 4.33 19.38 6.08
N GLU A 191 3.72 20.25 5.28
CA GLU A 191 2.31 20.21 4.96
C GLU A 191 1.99 19.28 3.78
N VAL A 192 3.00 18.94 2.96
CA VAL A 192 2.85 18.01 1.85
C VAL A 192 2.72 16.57 2.38
N PRO A 193 1.70 15.82 1.92
CA PRO A 193 1.54 14.42 2.25
C PRO A 193 2.76 13.57 1.90
N VAL A 194 3.10 12.66 2.81
CA VAL A 194 4.17 11.68 2.61
C VAL A 194 3.59 10.27 2.72
N PHE A 195 3.87 9.46 1.72
CA PHE A 195 3.52 8.05 1.67
C PHE A 195 4.79 7.20 1.68
N VAL A 196 4.74 6.09 2.39
CA VAL A 196 5.78 5.06 2.35
C VAL A 196 5.12 3.74 2.05
N VAL A 197 5.55 3.12 0.97
CA VAL A 197 5.02 1.84 0.51
C VAL A 197 6.14 0.82 0.42
N GLY A 198 5.83 -0.46 0.49
CA GLY A 198 6.85 -1.49 0.27
C GLY A 198 6.54 -2.81 0.92
N ASP A 199 7.36 -3.77 0.52
CA ASP A 199 7.56 -5.03 1.20
C ASP A 199 8.62 -4.82 2.31
N PHE A 200 8.16 -4.77 3.55
CA PHE A 200 9.03 -4.56 4.71
C PHE A 200 9.73 -5.83 5.15
N ASN A 201 9.30 -6.99 4.62
CA ASN A 201 9.81 -8.31 5.04
C ASN A 201 9.88 -8.47 6.57
N GLU A 202 9.01 -7.77 7.26
CA GLU A 202 8.85 -7.76 8.72
C GLU A 202 7.39 -7.48 9.05
N PRO A 203 6.73 -8.25 9.93
CA PRO A 203 5.35 -7.98 10.35
C PRO A 203 5.23 -6.66 11.13
N SER A 204 4.01 -6.23 11.37
CA SER A 204 3.73 -5.05 12.19
C SER A 204 3.59 -5.40 13.67
N HIS A 205 4.05 -4.48 14.56
CA HIS A 205 3.73 -4.52 15.98
C HIS A 205 2.22 -4.43 16.26
N LEU A 206 1.43 -3.96 15.28
CA LEU A 206 -0.03 -3.92 15.36
C LEU A 206 -0.69 -5.25 15.00
N ASP A 207 0.09 -6.24 14.55
CA ASP A 207 -0.38 -7.58 14.19
C ASP A 207 0.11 -8.63 15.20
N TRP A 208 1.35 -8.47 15.67
CA TRP A 208 1.97 -9.35 16.64
C TRP A 208 1.73 -8.85 18.08
N THR A 209 0.45 -8.78 18.47
CA THR A 209 -0.02 -8.24 19.73
C THR A 209 -0.08 -9.30 20.84
N GLU A 210 -0.29 -8.85 22.06
CA GLU A 210 -0.56 -9.74 23.19
C GLU A 210 -1.85 -10.53 22.99
N ALA A 211 -2.87 -9.93 22.36
CA ALA A 211 -4.13 -10.61 22.07
C ALA A 211 -3.93 -11.73 21.03
N ALA A 212 -3.16 -11.46 19.97
CA ALA A 212 -2.83 -12.45 18.95
C ALA A 212 -2.00 -13.61 19.50
N ALA A 213 -1.06 -13.33 20.42
CA ALA A 213 -0.28 -14.36 21.10
C ALA A 213 -1.15 -15.24 22.01
N LYS A 214 -2.03 -14.64 22.83
CA LYS A 214 -2.98 -15.38 23.69
C LYS A 214 -3.96 -16.24 22.91
N ALA A 215 -4.33 -15.81 21.70
CA ALA A 215 -5.18 -16.58 20.80
C ALA A 215 -4.43 -17.68 20.03
N GLY A 216 -3.12 -17.83 20.25
CA GLY A 216 -2.30 -18.86 19.60
C GLY A 216 -1.92 -18.55 18.15
N ARG A 217 -2.17 -17.32 17.66
CA ARG A 217 -1.77 -16.91 16.32
C ARG A 217 -0.27 -16.79 16.15
N HIS A 218 0.41 -16.29 17.18
CA HIS A 218 1.85 -16.11 17.27
C HIS A 218 2.36 -16.71 18.58
N PRO A 219 3.63 -17.15 18.64
CA PRO A 219 4.16 -17.74 19.88
C PRO A 219 4.29 -16.73 21.02
N ILE A 220 4.59 -15.49 20.70
CA ILE A 220 4.73 -14.36 21.61
C ILE A 220 4.30 -13.07 20.92
N LYS A 221 4.02 -12.04 21.71
CA LYS A 221 3.92 -10.67 21.20
C LYS A 221 5.30 -10.16 20.79
N VAL A 222 5.37 -9.34 19.74
CA VAL A 222 6.61 -8.68 19.31
C VAL A 222 6.35 -7.23 18.85
N ALA A 223 7.02 -6.28 19.49
CA ALA A 223 7.04 -4.89 19.05
C ALA A 223 8.05 -4.70 17.90
N TYR A 224 7.72 -5.21 16.72
CA TYR A 224 8.60 -5.18 15.56
C TYR A 224 9.12 -3.78 15.25
N PRO A 225 10.45 -3.60 15.12
CA PRO A 225 11.08 -2.30 15.12
C PRO A 225 10.76 -1.46 13.89
N THR A 226 10.60 -2.03 12.68
CA THR A 226 10.31 -1.22 11.50
C THR A 226 8.99 -0.49 11.63
N SER A 227 7.93 -1.19 11.97
CA SER A 227 6.60 -0.61 12.15
C SER A 227 6.51 0.31 13.37
N THR A 228 7.26 0.01 14.45
CA THR A 228 7.35 0.86 15.63
C THR A 228 8.05 2.18 15.33
N GLU A 229 9.14 2.16 14.59
CA GLU A 229 9.87 3.38 14.18
C GLU A 229 9.04 4.23 13.19
N MET A 230 8.29 3.59 12.28
CA MET A 230 7.34 4.30 11.43
C MET A 230 6.27 5.04 12.26
N ALA A 231 5.68 4.37 13.24
CA ALA A 231 4.69 4.99 14.15
C ALA A 231 5.30 6.15 14.96
N LYS A 232 6.50 5.99 15.54
CA LYS A 232 7.23 7.06 16.25
C LYS A 232 7.54 8.26 15.36
N ALA A 233 7.78 8.02 14.07
CA ALA A 233 7.99 9.09 13.08
C ALA A 233 6.69 9.78 12.64
N GLY A 234 5.54 9.39 13.18
CA GLY A 234 4.22 9.97 12.94
C GLY A 234 3.52 9.42 11.69
N PHE A 235 3.96 8.28 11.17
CA PHE A 235 3.23 7.57 10.13
C PHE A 235 2.10 6.72 10.71
N SER A 236 1.02 6.63 9.97
CA SER A 236 -0.09 5.72 10.25
C SER A 236 -0.10 4.57 9.25
N ASP A 237 -0.35 3.36 9.72
CA ASP A 237 -0.64 2.19 8.89
C ASP A 237 -2.06 2.31 8.35
N SER A 238 -2.21 2.41 7.03
CA SER A 238 -3.52 2.61 6.40
C SER A 238 -4.47 1.43 6.65
N TYR A 239 -3.95 0.20 6.61
CA TYR A 239 -4.76 -1.00 6.81
C TYR A 239 -5.33 -1.03 8.24
N ARG A 240 -4.50 -0.84 9.26
CA ARG A 240 -4.94 -0.84 10.67
C ARG A 240 -5.78 0.38 11.05
N LYS A 241 -5.76 1.45 10.24
CA LYS A 241 -6.72 2.58 10.41
C LYS A 241 -8.15 2.18 10.03
N ILE A 242 -8.33 1.33 9.04
CA ILE A 242 -9.65 0.84 8.61
C ILE A 242 -10.05 -0.42 9.36
N TYR A 243 -9.10 -1.32 9.58
CA TYR A 243 -9.28 -2.63 10.20
C TYR A 243 -8.45 -2.74 11.49
N PRO A 244 -8.89 -2.10 12.60
CA PRO A 244 -8.10 -2.03 13.83
C PRO A 244 -8.00 -3.36 14.58
N ASP A 245 -8.93 -4.30 14.35
CA ASP A 245 -8.97 -5.61 14.98
C ASP A 245 -8.13 -6.61 14.16
N GLU A 246 -6.92 -6.90 14.65
CA GLU A 246 -5.97 -7.76 13.96
C GLU A 246 -6.39 -9.23 13.94
N MET A 247 -7.29 -9.62 14.85
CA MET A 247 -7.78 -11.00 14.90
C MET A 247 -8.90 -11.27 13.91
N LYS A 248 -9.72 -10.26 13.62
CA LYS A 248 -10.78 -10.35 12.61
C LYS A 248 -10.28 -10.12 11.21
N ASN A 249 -9.30 -9.21 11.06
CA ASN A 249 -8.81 -8.75 9.76
C ASN A 249 -7.30 -8.98 9.69
N LEU A 250 -6.91 -10.19 9.34
CA LEU A 250 -5.49 -10.58 9.31
C LEU A 250 -4.69 -9.77 8.28
N GLY A 251 -5.29 -9.50 7.14
CA GLY A 251 -4.69 -8.68 6.09
C GLY A 251 -3.44 -9.28 5.47
N LEU A 252 -3.36 -10.60 5.40
CA LEU A 252 -2.18 -11.34 4.96
C LEU A 252 -1.78 -10.98 3.54
N THR A 253 -0.58 -10.46 3.36
CA THR A 253 -0.05 -10.14 2.05
C THR A 253 0.93 -11.19 1.54
N TRP A 254 1.65 -11.87 2.41
CA TRP A 254 2.54 -12.95 2.06
C TRP A 254 2.14 -14.24 2.79
N SER A 255 1.87 -15.33 2.14
CA SER A 255 1.94 -15.53 0.70
C SER A 255 0.68 -16.22 0.18
N PRO A 256 0.21 -15.88 -1.03
CA PRO A 256 -0.87 -16.62 -1.71
C PRO A 256 -0.63 -18.11 -1.89
N LYS A 257 0.63 -18.53 -1.78
CA LYS A 257 1.06 -19.94 -1.99
C LYS A 257 0.76 -20.87 -0.81
N TYR A 258 0.52 -20.32 0.37
CA TYR A 258 0.50 -21.11 1.60
C TYR A 258 -0.83 -20.98 2.33
N LYS A 259 -1.26 -22.09 2.93
CA LYS A 259 -2.40 -22.09 3.84
C LYS A 259 -1.97 -21.58 5.22
N LEU A 260 -2.94 -21.11 6.00
CA LEU A 260 -2.69 -20.61 7.37
C LEU A 260 -2.17 -21.68 8.32
N ASP A 261 -2.55 -22.92 8.10
CA ASP A 261 -2.19 -24.10 8.92
C ASP A 261 -0.99 -24.87 8.38
N ASP A 262 -0.29 -24.38 7.34
CA ASP A 262 0.93 -25.00 6.83
C ASP A 262 2.06 -24.85 7.84
N PRO A 263 2.56 -25.96 8.46
CA PRO A 263 3.60 -25.91 9.48
C PRO A 263 4.99 -25.54 8.93
N THR A 264 5.14 -25.46 7.62
CA THR A 264 6.41 -25.15 6.95
C THR A 264 6.59 -23.67 6.64
N THR A 265 5.61 -22.85 7.00
CA THR A 265 5.58 -21.41 6.74
C THR A 265 4.76 -20.69 7.82
N HIS A 266 4.78 -19.37 7.78
CA HIS A 266 3.92 -18.51 8.60
C HIS A 266 3.50 -17.30 7.77
N PRO A 267 2.26 -17.29 7.25
CA PRO A 267 1.74 -16.15 6.50
C PRO A 267 1.61 -14.91 7.38
N ASP A 268 2.15 -13.79 6.90
CA ASP A 268 2.11 -12.51 7.59
C ASP A 268 1.69 -11.36 6.66
N ARG A 269 1.29 -10.25 7.25
CA ARG A 269 1.14 -8.97 6.56
C ARG A 269 2.48 -8.25 6.65
N ILE A 270 3.17 -8.13 5.51
CA ILE A 270 4.51 -7.54 5.39
C ILE A 270 4.61 -6.47 4.32
N ASP A 271 3.54 -6.29 3.52
CA ASP A 271 3.42 -5.22 2.54
C ASP A 271 2.51 -4.12 3.11
N PHE A 272 2.98 -2.88 3.04
CA PHE A 272 2.31 -1.76 3.72
C PHE A 272 2.14 -0.55 2.82
N VAL A 273 1.11 0.23 3.13
CA VAL A 273 0.94 1.62 2.72
C VAL A 273 0.85 2.46 3.99
N TYR A 274 1.95 3.10 4.35
CA TYR A 274 2.01 4.09 5.43
C TYR A 274 1.75 5.49 4.88
N PHE A 275 1.13 6.34 5.69
CA PHE A 275 0.89 7.74 5.34
C PHE A 275 1.14 8.68 6.50
N LYS A 276 1.53 9.91 6.18
CA LYS A 276 1.71 11.01 7.10
C LYS A 276 1.33 12.33 6.43
N GLY A 277 0.53 13.16 7.10
CA GLY A 277 0.13 14.48 6.62
C GLY A 277 -1.08 14.99 7.37
N LYS A 278 -1.14 16.31 7.57
CA LYS A 278 -2.26 16.97 8.24
C LYS A 278 -3.54 16.86 7.39
N GLY A 279 -4.64 16.45 8.00
CA GLY A 279 -5.95 16.38 7.32
C GLY A 279 -6.11 15.23 6.33
N LEU A 280 -5.12 14.34 6.17
CA LEU A 280 -5.28 13.09 5.41
C LEU A 280 -6.25 12.16 6.15
N GLN A 281 -7.17 11.56 5.39
CA GLN A 281 -8.07 10.53 5.90
C GLN A 281 -8.05 9.32 4.97
N VAL A 282 -7.83 8.14 5.55
CA VAL A 282 -8.05 6.89 4.82
C VAL A 282 -9.54 6.65 4.71
N LYS A 283 -10.02 6.43 3.50
CA LYS A 283 -11.44 6.11 3.21
C LYS A 283 -11.66 4.63 3.03
N ASP A 284 -10.68 3.95 2.45
CA ASP A 284 -10.75 2.53 2.14
C ASP A 284 -9.35 1.95 1.99
N VAL A 285 -9.20 0.68 2.33
CA VAL A 285 -7.99 -0.11 2.01
C VAL A 285 -8.44 -1.46 1.51
N LYS A 286 -7.84 -1.91 0.40
CA LYS A 286 -8.13 -3.21 -0.20
C LYS A 286 -6.89 -4.01 -0.43
N ILE A 287 -7.02 -5.32 -0.24
CA ILE A 287 -6.04 -6.32 -0.62
C ILE A 287 -6.48 -6.92 -1.96
N LEU A 288 -5.56 -6.99 -2.91
CA LEU A 288 -5.77 -7.68 -4.19
C LEU A 288 -5.03 -9.02 -4.16
N GLY A 289 -5.69 -10.07 -4.58
CA GLY A 289 -5.13 -11.41 -4.51
C GLY A 289 -5.82 -12.42 -5.39
N GLU A 290 -5.59 -13.68 -5.07
CA GLU A 290 -5.92 -14.85 -5.88
C GLU A 290 -7.34 -15.40 -5.64
N ASN A 291 -7.95 -15.11 -4.47
CA ASN A 291 -9.26 -15.65 -4.09
C ASN A 291 -10.00 -14.73 -3.11
N GLU A 292 -11.32 -14.94 -2.95
CA GLU A 292 -12.20 -14.13 -2.08
C GLU A 292 -11.99 -14.37 -0.59
N GLU A 293 -11.38 -15.48 -0.19
CA GLU A 293 -11.08 -15.78 1.22
C GLU A 293 -10.03 -14.82 1.79
N ASN A 294 -9.08 -14.40 0.94
CA ASN A 294 -7.88 -13.69 1.37
C ASN A 294 -7.73 -12.29 0.75
N ALA A 295 -8.62 -11.89 -0.15
CA ALA A 295 -8.52 -10.62 -0.86
C ALA A 295 -9.89 -9.97 -1.08
N ASP A 296 -9.92 -8.64 -1.01
CA ASP A 296 -11.11 -7.83 -1.29
C ASP A 296 -11.40 -7.70 -2.80
N LEU A 297 -10.35 -7.81 -3.62
CA LEU A 297 -10.43 -7.78 -5.07
C LEU A 297 -9.65 -8.96 -5.64
N VAL A 298 -10.37 -9.85 -6.34
CA VAL A 298 -9.76 -11.03 -6.95
C VAL A 298 -9.34 -10.74 -8.39
N VAL A 299 -8.11 -11.14 -8.73
CA VAL A 299 -7.59 -11.12 -10.11
C VAL A 299 -7.06 -12.51 -10.45
N SER A 300 -7.62 -13.14 -11.46
CA SER A 300 -7.23 -14.50 -11.86
C SER A 300 -6.73 -14.54 -13.30
N PRO A 301 -5.62 -15.27 -13.58
CA PRO A 301 -4.66 -15.80 -12.61
C PRO A 301 -3.90 -14.68 -11.89
N TYR A 302 -3.56 -14.88 -10.62
CA TYR A 302 -2.83 -13.88 -9.85
C TYR A 302 -1.32 -14.01 -10.09
N PRO A 303 -0.60 -12.94 -10.52
CA PRO A 303 0.75 -13.08 -11.07
C PRO A 303 1.89 -12.97 -10.05
N SER A 304 1.61 -12.87 -8.75
CA SER A 304 2.64 -12.72 -7.72
C SER A 304 2.44 -13.69 -6.55
N ASP A 305 3.49 -13.89 -5.75
CA ASP A 305 3.43 -14.56 -4.46
C ASP A 305 3.25 -13.60 -3.28
N HIS A 306 3.00 -12.34 -3.56
CA HIS A 306 2.50 -11.34 -2.61
C HIS A 306 1.15 -10.80 -3.07
N ARG A 307 0.22 -10.60 -2.14
CA ARG A 307 -0.99 -9.81 -2.39
C ARG A 307 -0.67 -8.34 -2.35
N ALA A 308 -1.25 -7.57 -3.26
CA ALA A 308 -1.04 -6.13 -3.31
C ALA A 308 -1.97 -5.41 -2.31
N VAL A 309 -1.53 -4.27 -1.82
CA VAL A 309 -2.31 -3.42 -0.90
C VAL A 309 -2.51 -2.05 -1.52
N VAL A 310 -3.77 -1.59 -1.63
CA VAL A 310 -4.10 -0.25 -2.11
C VAL A 310 -4.90 0.51 -1.05
N ALA A 311 -4.44 1.72 -0.70
CA ALA A 311 -5.14 2.63 0.18
C ALA A 311 -5.75 3.79 -0.61
N THR A 312 -7.02 4.10 -0.36
CA THR A 312 -7.71 5.28 -0.88
C THR A 312 -7.75 6.34 0.21
N LEU A 313 -7.15 7.50 -0.06
CA LEU A 313 -7.07 8.59 0.89
C LEU A 313 -7.75 9.84 0.32
N THR A 314 -8.38 10.62 1.21
CA THR A 314 -8.84 11.98 0.89
C THR A 314 -7.73 12.97 1.20
N LEU A 315 -7.41 13.79 0.21
CA LEU A 315 -6.44 14.88 0.37
C LEU A 315 -7.12 16.09 1.03
N PRO A 316 -6.44 16.77 1.97
CA PRO A 316 -6.98 17.95 2.60
C PRO A 316 -7.32 19.02 1.57
N LYS A 317 -8.45 19.73 1.76
CA LYS A 317 -8.77 20.91 0.97
C LYS A 317 -7.72 22.00 1.27
N LYS A 318 -7.27 22.74 0.23
CA LYS A 318 -6.50 23.96 0.51
C LYS A 318 -7.39 24.88 1.39
N THR A 319 -7.00 25.11 2.62
CA THR A 319 -7.52 26.26 3.36
C THR A 319 -7.06 27.51 2.61
N LYS A 320 -8.04 28.31 2.16
CA LYS A 320 -7.76 29.63 1.56
C LYS A 320 -7.12 30.55 2.58
#